data_bab032785af803e79ddcb49fe112ebe5
#
_entry.id   bab032785af803e79ddcb49fe112ebe5
#
_cell.length_a   1.000
_cell.length_b   1.000
_cell.length_c   1.000
_cell.angle_alpha   90.00
_cell.angle_beta   90.00
_cell.angle_gamma   90.00
#
_symmetry.space_group_name_H-M   'P 1'
#
loop_
_entity.id
_entity.type
_entity.pdbx_description
1 polymer ?
#
loop_
_entity_poly.entity_id
_entity_poly.type
_entity_poly.pdbx_seq_one_letter_code
_entity_poly.pdbx_strand_id
1 'polypeptide(L)'
;MVSAATLGTGVLGLSGRDVLAEAPSDSSRVVTGKNAQLVVHKSELPVIETPSALLDSQITPLDVLFVRNNQPLKNAATLKPFPLKGWNIALTGLVDKPRRFDAEMLAGMDQVEHEMVLQCCGNGRSLFAGSVKAKGTQWTRGGMGNVRVSGVRLSSVIRKLGVHIGSGARFLTAEGKDAPLPGKEDFEHSLPLDEAIQHSVLATRINGQPIPAVHGGPVRLMTPGFYGTMHIKWVSRLRFENGETDNYNQIPRYRVPRNQLQPGKPIKYTFANSTACWRMKTK
;
A
#
# COMPACT_ATOMS: atom_id res chain seq x y z
N MET A 1 5.10 -13.39 -82.91
CA MET A 1 6.13 -13.28 -81.86
C MET A 1 5.45 -12.64 -80.64
N VAL A 2 5.12 -13.44 -79.66
CA VAL A 2 4.42 -12.99 -78.47
C VAL A 2 5.46 -12.89 -77.36
N SER A 3 5.61 -11.69 -76.81
CA SER A 3 6.52 -11.41 -75.70
C SER A 3 5.79 -11.64 -74.36
N ALA A 4 6.27 -12.52 -73.54
CA ALA A 4 5.76 -12.81 -72.24
C ALA A 4 6.27 -11.82 -71.20
N ALA A 5 5.36 -11.11 -70.55
CA ALA A 5 5.66 -10.25 -69.41
C ALA A 5 5.66 -11.07 -68.13
N THR A 6 6.77 -11.09 -67.44
CA THR A 6 6.97 -11.75 -66.12
C THR A 6 6.49 -10.82 -65.01
N LEU A 7 5.45 -11.24 -64.29
CA LEU A 7 4.97 -10.58 -63.10
C LEU A 7 5.89 -10.96 -61.91
N GLY A 8 6.62 -10.00 -61.39
CA GLY A 8 7.38 -10.13 -60.15
C GLY A 8 6.47 -10.00 -58.93
N THR A 9 6.31 -11.08 -58.18
CA THR A 9 5.65 -11.08 -56.88
C THR A 9 6.61 -10.49 -55.82
N GLY A 10 6.40 -9.21 -55.45
CA GLY A 10 7.07 -8.59 -54.33
C GLY A 10 6.49 -9.14 -53.02
N VAL A 11 7.24 -9.95 -52.31
CA VAL A 11 6.95 -10.33 -50.94
C VAL A 11 7.29 -9.14 -50.04
N LEU A 12 6.24 -8.47 -49.56
CA LEU A 12 6.37 -7.49 -48.46
C LEU A 12 6.71 -8.26 -47.18
N GLY A 13 7.98 -8.27 -46.83
CA GLY A 13 8.45 -8.72 -45.52
C GLY A 13 7.95 -7.81 -44.41
N LEU A 14 6.88 -8.21 -43.75
CA LEU A 14 6.51 -7.65 -42.45
C LEU A 14 7.55 -8.11 -41.45
N SER A 15 8.51 -7.23 -41.15
CA SER A 15 9.39 -7.39 -39.99
C SER A 15 8.55 -7.21 -38.74
N GLY A 16 7.88 -8.26 -38.31
CA GLY A 16 7.39 -8.40 -36.96
C GLY A 16 8.58 -8.29 -36.03
N ARG A 17 8.77 -7.14 -35.37
CA ARG A 17 9.52 -7.12 -34.14
C ARG A 17 8.70 -7.93 -33.15
N ASP A 18 9.08 -9.20 -32.98
CA ASP A 18 8.71 -9.98 -31.83
C ASP A 18 9.14 -9.18 -30.62
N VAL A 19 8.18 -8.51 -29.99
CA VAL A 19 8.32 -8.06 -28.62
C VAL A 19 8.37 -9.37 -27.83
N LEU A 20 9.58 -9.86 -27.61
CA LEU A 20 9.81 -10.94 -26.64
C LEU A 20 9.23 -10.43 -25.34
N ALA A 21 8.04 -10.95 -24.99
CA ALA A 21 7.50 -10.78 -23.68
C ALA A 21 8.57 -11.30 -22.72
N GLU A 22 9.17 -10.41 -21.94
CA GLU A 22 10.10 -10.78 -20.88
C GLU A 22 9.44 -11.90 -20.06
N ALA A 23 10.08 -13.04 -19.97
CA ALA A 23 9.59 -14.16 -19.18
C ALA A 23 9.23 -13.63 -17.79
N PRO A 24 8.06 -13.98 -17.22
CA PRO A 24 7.63 -13.44 -15.94
C PRO A 24 8.75 -13.67 -14.93
N SER A 25 9.29 -12.59 -14.39
CA SER A 25 10.36 -12.65 -13.40
C SER A 25 9.80 -13.38 -12.18
N ASP A 26 10.47 -14.47 -11.79
CA ASP A 26 10.10 -15.28 -10.63
C ASP A 26 10.04 -14.41 -9.37
N SER A 27 8.84 -14.21 -8.84
CA SER A 27 8.59 -13.33 -7.70
C SER A 27 9.29 -13.80 -6.42
N SER A 28 9.62 -15.10 -6.32
CA SER A 28 10.38 -15.66 -5.20
C SER A 28 11.83 -15.16 -5.17
N ARG A 29 12.38 -14.78 -6.32
CA ARG A 29 13.71 -14.15 -6.44
C ARG A 29 13.69 -12.68 -6.06
N VAL A 30 12.52 -12.01 -6.18
CA VAL A 30 12.35 -10.60 -5.81
C VAL A 30 12.04 -10.46 -4.32
N VAL A 31 11.21 -11.37 -3.78
CA VAL A 31 10.86 -11.44 -2.36
C VAL A 31 10.93 -12.89 -1.88
N THR A 32 11.90 -13.17 -1.03
CA THR A 32 12.12 -14.52 -0.50
C THR A 32 10.87 -15.04 0.23
N GLY A 33 10.39 -16.21 -0.19
CA GLY A 33 9.23 -16.90 0.36
C GLY A 33 7.92 -16.63 -0.38
N LYS A 34 7.90 -15.74 -1.38
CA LYS A 34 6.73 -15.54 -2.24
C LYS A 34 6.54 -16.68 -3.23
N ASN A 35 5.27 -16.95 -3.58
CA ASN A 35 4.90 -17.88 -4.62
C ASN A 35 5.44 -17.39 -5.99
N ALA A 36 6.12 -18.26 -6.74
CA ALA A 36 6.77 -17.92 -7.99
C ALA A 36 5.80 -17.47 -9.12
N GLN A 37 4.52 -17.79 -9.00
CA GLN A 37 3.48 -17.47 -10.00
C GLN A 37 2.96 -16.04 -9.91
N LEU A 38 3.36 -15.24 -8.92
CA LEU A 38 2.92 -13.86 -8.79
C LEU A 38 3.51 -12.98 -9.91
N VAL A 39 2.75 -11.98 -10.34
CA VAL A 39 3.18 -11.06 -11.41
C VAL A 39 4.05 -9.95 -10.83
N VAL A 40 5.30 -9.86 -11.27
CA VAL A 40 6.24 -8.82 -10.84
C VAL A 40 6.11 -7.59 -11.73
N HIS A 41 5.64 -6.48 -11.18
CA HIS A 41 5.60 -5.18 -11.84
C HIS A 41 6.90 -4.39 -11.67
N LYS A 42 7.59 -4.57 -10.52
CA LYS A 42 8.88 -3.94 -10.21
C LYS A 42 9.67 -4.84 -9.26
N SER A 43 10.96 -4.98 -9.53
CA SER A 43 11.87 -5.82 -8.74
C SER A 43 12.66 -5.02 -7.71
N GLU A 44 13.26 -3.88 -8.07
CA GLU A 44 14.13 -3.07 -7.22
C GLU A 44 13.39 -2.51 -6.00
N LEU A 45 12.13 -2.17 -6.18
CA LEU A 45 11.19 -1.79 -5.14
C LEU A 45 9.98 -2.71 -5.29
N PRO A 46 9.91 -3.83 -4.59
CA PRO A 46 8.95 -4.90 -4.90
C PRO A 46 7.51 -4.41 -5.03
N VAL A 47 6.95 -4.56 -6.23
CA VAL A 47 5.55 -4.37 -6.54
C VAL A 47 5.09 -5.62 -7.29
N ILE A 48 4.32 -6.45 -6.59
CA ILE A 48 3.97 -7.80 -7.02
C ILE A 48 2.47 -8.00 -6.89
N GLU A 49 1.84 -8.50 -7.94
CA GLU A 49 0.40 -8.72 -8.04
C GLU A 49 0.06 -10.20 -7.90
N THR A 50 -1.04 -10.49 -7.20
CA THR A 50 -1.61 -11.84 -7.12
C THR A 50 -2.46 -12.12 -8.36
N PRO A 51 -2.14 -13.13 -9.18
CA PRO A 51 -3.05 -13.57 -10.24
C PRO A 51 -4.43 -13.97 -9.68
N SER A 52 -5.51 -13.67 -10.41
CA SER A 52 -6.88 -13.97 -9.96
C SER A 52 -7.08 -15.46 -9.62
N ALA A 53 -6.38 -16.36 -10.33
CA ALA A 53 -6.43 -17.80 -10.09
C ALA A 53 -5.87 -18.22 -8.71
N LEU A 54 -5.10 -17.36 -8.05
CA LEU A 54 -4.56 -17.61 -6.71
C LEU A 54 -5.35 -16.87 -5.60
N LEU A 55 -6.48 -16.25 -5.93
CA LEU A 55 -7.41 -15.59 -5.02
C LEU A 55 -8.67 -16.45 -4.76
N ASP A 56 -8.52 -17.75 -4.73
CA ASP A 56 -9.60 -18.74 -4.57
C ASP A 56 -9.93 -19.04 -3.10
N SER A 57 -8.99 -18.75 -2.19
CA SER A 57 -9.16 -18.99 -0.75
C SER A 57 -9.85 -17.82 -0.07
N GLN A 58 -10.76 -18.11 0.89
CA GLN A 58 -11.43 -17.08 1.70
C GLN A 58 -10.41 -16.14 2.37
N ILE A 59 -9.33 -16.70 2.92
CA ILE A 59 -8.21 -15.92 3.48
C ILE A 59 -7.01 -16.08 2.55
N THR A 60 -6.54 -14.99 1.99
CA THR A 60 -5.40 -14.99 1.08
C THR A 60 -4.10 -15.33 1.81
N PRO A 61 -3.41 -16.44 1.46
CA PRO A 61 -2.14 -16.82 2.10
C PRO A 61 -1.06 -15.75 1.93
N LEU A 62 -0.15 -15.64 2.89
CA LEU A 62 0.87 -14.58 2.90
C LEU A 62 1.88 -14.69 1.76
N ASP A 63 2.14 -15.90 1.28
CA ASP A 63 3.04 -16.13 0.15
C ASP A 63 2.44 -15.69 -1.19
N VAL A 64 1.10 -15.68 -1.32
CA VAL A 64 0.41 -15.17 -2.52
C VAL A 64 -0.13 -13.75 -2.37
N LEU A 65 -0.24 -13.21 -1.15
CA LEU A 65 -0.73 -11.85 -0.94
C LEU A 65 0.13 -10.82 -1.70
N PHE A 66 -0.51 -9.92 -2.44
CA PHE A 66 0.17 -8.88 -3.22
C PHE A 66 1.15 -8.04 -2.39
N VAL A 67 2.18 -7.50 -3.05
CA VAL A 67 3.15 -6.59 -2.44
C VAL A 67 3.08 -5.22 -3.10
N ARG A 68 3.04 -4.18 -2.29
CA ARG A 68 3.17 -2.79 -2.75
C ARG A 68 4.06 -2.00 -1.80
N ASN A 69 5.21 -1.56 -2.31
CA ASN A 69 6.11 -0.66 -1.59
C ASN A 69 6.21 0.68 -2.34
N ASN A 70 6.23 1.78 -1.61
CA ASN A 70 6.46 3.12 -2.12
C ASN A 70 7.92 3.54 -1.93
N GLN A 71 8.53 3.05 -0.86
CA GLN A 71 9.91 3.29 -0.46
C GLN A 71 10.55 2.00 0.04
N PRO A 72 11.89 1.89 0.01
CA PRO A 72 12.58 0.71 0.47
C PRO A 72 12.80 0.73 1.99
N LEU A 73 12.75 -0.45 2.59
CA LEU A 73 13.34 -0.70 3.89
C LEU A 73 14.39 -1.81 3.73
N LYS A 74 15.59 -1.60 4.28
CA LYS A 74 16.69 -2.57 4.21
C LYS A 74 16.23 -3.92 4.79
N ASN A 75 16.54 -5.01 4.09
CA ASN A 75 16.23 -6.39 4.48
C ASN A 75 14.72 -6.71 4.58
N ALA A 76 13.83 -5.88 4.00
CA ALA A 76 12.38 -6.12 4.06
C ALA A 76 11.85 -6.99 2.89
N ALA A 77 12.65 -7.36 1.90
CA ALA A 77 12.21 -8.18 0.77
C ALA A 77 12.13 -9.68 1.12
N THR A 78 11.40 -10.01 2.19
CA THR A 78 11.29 -11.39 2.71
C THR A 78 10.00 -11.59 3.47
N LEU A 79 9.53 -12.84 3.56
CA LEU A 79 8.46 -13.25 4.46
C LEU A 79 8.93 -13.47 5.92
N LYS A 80 10.22 -13.40 6.21
CA LYS A 80 10.70 -13.42 7.60
C LYS A 80 10.27 -12.13 8.30
N PRO A 81 9.70 -12.18 9.52
CA PRO A 81 9.33 -10.98 10.27
C PRO A 81 10.57 -10.32 10.90
N PHE A 82 10.48 -9.01 11.14
CA PHE A 82 11.37 -8.33 12.08
C PHE A 82 10.92 -8.58 13.52
N PRO A 83 11.82 -8.54 14.53
CA PRO A 83 11.45 -8.68 15.93
C PRO A 83 10.65 -7.44 16.42
N LEU A 84 9.71 -7.66 17.35
CA LEU A 84 9.04 -6.57 18.07
C LEU A 84 9.99 -5.85 19.01
N LYS A 85 10.83 -6.62 19.73
CA LYS A 85 11.82 -6.10 20.66
C LYS A 85 12.82 -5.18 19.97
N GLY A 86 13.02 -4.00 20.53
CA GLY A 86 13.88 -2.96 19.94
C GLY A 86 13.22 -2.16 18.82
N TRP A 87 11.96 -2.46 18.44
CA TRP A 87 11.22 -1.67 17.49
C TRP A 87 10.46 -0.55 18.18
N ASN A 88 11.02 0.66 18.12
CA ASN A 88 10.47 1.81 18.81
C ASN A 88 9.47 2.58 17.95
N ILE A 89 8.35 2.96 18.57
CA ILE A 89 7.29 3.79 18.00
C ILE A 89 7.13 5.06 18.83
N ALA A 90 7.10 6.22 18.18
CA ALA A 90 6.91 7.52 18.82
C ALA A 90 5.49 8.04 18.63
N LEU A 91 4.88 8.57 19.68
CA LEU A 91 3.66 9.37 19.67
C LEU A 91 4.05 10.83 19.93
N THR A 92 3.71 11.73 19.00
CA THR A 92 4.15 13.12 19.00
C THR A 92 3.07 14.08 18.50
N GLY A 93 3.41 15.35 18.30
CA GLY A 93 2.50 16.38 17.82
C GLY A 93 1.66 17.00 18.93
N LEU A 94 0.39 17.22 18.69
CA LEU A 94 -0.55 17.84 19.64
C LEU A 94 -0.94 16.85 20.75
N VAL A 95 0.00 16.57 21.64
CA VAL A 95 -0.15 15.74 22.84
C VAL A 95 0.43 16.45 24.04
N ASP A 96 -0.06 16.15 25.25
CA ASP A 96 0.44 16.71 26.51
C ASP A 96 1.94 16.43 26.71
N LYS A 97 2.36 15.19 26.44
CA LYS A 97 3.75 14.72 26.52
C LYS A 97 4.02 13.72 25.41
N PRO A 98 5.03 13.96 24.55
CA PRO A 98 5.48 12.95 23.61
C PRO A 98 5.89 11.66 24.33
N ARG A 99 5.61 10.52 23.72
CA ARG A 99 5.96 9.19 24.23
C ARG A 99 6.70 8.41 23.16
N ARG A 100 7.57 7.53 23.64
CA ARG A 100 8.19 6.49 22.82
C ARG A 100 8.05 5.17 23.57
N PHE A 101 7.72 4.11 22.88
CA PHE A 101 7.60 2.78 23.46
C PHE A 101 8.22 1.73 22.56
N ASP A 102 8.68 0.65 23.15
CA ASP A 102 9.10 -0.54 22.43
C ASP A 102 7.87 -1.35 22.04
N ALA A 103 7.80 -1.80 20.79
CA ALA A 103 6.65 -2.54 20.27
C ALA A 103 6.44 -3.89 20.97
N GLU A 104 7.44 -4.43 21.68
CA GLU A 104 7.28 -5.63 22.52
C GLU A 104 6.16 -5.45 23.55
N MET A 105 5.92 -4.21 24.01
CA MET A 105 4.79 -3.89 24.90
C MET A 105 3.44 -4.34 24.33
N LEU A 106 3.26 -4.32 23.03
CA LEU A 106 2.00 -4.70 22.39
C LEU A 106 1.64 -6.18 22.61
N ALA A 107 2.63 -7.05 22.81
CA ALA A 107 2.39 -8.47 23.04
C ALA A 107 1.67 -8.76 24.38
N GLY A 108 1.84 -7.89 25.37
CA GLY A 108 1.19 -8.00 26.69
C GLY A 108 -0.13 -7.25 26.83
N MET A 109 -0.70 -6.71 25.71
CA MET A 109 -1.95 -5.96 25.73
C MET A 109 -3.08 -6.77 25.10
N ASP A 110 -4.33 -6.36 25.37
CA ASP A 110 -5.52 -6.99 24.78
C ASP A 110 -5.50 -6.92 23.26
N GLN A 111 -5.57 -8.07 22.62
CA GLN A 111 -5.56 -8.21 21.17
C GLN A 111 -6.97 -8.15 20.60
N VAL A 112 -7.10 -7.54 19.43
CA VAL A 112 -8.29 -7.60 18.60
C VAL A 112 -7.95 -8.22 17.26
N GLU A 113 -8.94 -8.84 16.62
CA GLU A 113 -8.80 -9.39 15.27
C GLU A 113 -9.89 -8.83 14.36
N HIS A 114 -9.51 -8.51 13.12
CA HIS A 114 -10.42 -8.07 12.07
C HIS A 114 -10.14 -8.83 10.78
N GLU A 115 -11.17 -9.42 10.18
CA GLU A 115 -11.11 -9.88 8.80
C GLU A 115 -11.41 -8.71 7.88
N MET A 116 -10.57 -8.48 6.88
CA MET A 116 -10.68 -7.33 6.00
C MET A 116 -10.07 -7.56 4.63
N VAL A 117 -10.62 -6.88 3.63
CA VAL A 117 -9.97 -6.76 2.32
C VAL A 117 -8.88 -5.70 2.40
N LEU A 118 -7.63 -6.11 2.21
CA LEU A 118 -6.50 -5.21 2.02
C LEU A 118 -6.36 -4.95 0.51
N GLN A 119 -6.59 -3.71 0.08
CA GLN A 119 -6.63 -3.36 -1.34
C GLN A 119 -5.81 -2.10 -1.66
N CYS A 120 -5.01 -2.16 -2.72
CA CYS A 120 -4.34 -0.98 -3.28
C CYS A 120 -5.37 -0.05 -3.95
N CYS A 121 -5.26 1.27 -3.76
CA CYS A 121 -6.11 2.26 -4.46
C CYS A 121 -6.03 2.15 -5.99
N GLY A 122 -4.95 1.60 -6.52
CA GLY A 122 -4.74 1.42 -7.96
C GLY A 122 -5.23 0.09 -8.51
N ASN A 123 -5.83 -0.77 -7.69
CA ASN A 123 -6.34 -2.05 -8.16
C ASN A 123 -7.34 -1.86 -9.30
N GLY A 124 -7.21 -2.64 -10.39
CA GLY A 124 -8.03 -2.50 -11.59
C GLY A 124 -7.58 -1.38 -12.57
N ARG A 125 -6.43 -0.72 -12.34
CA ARG A 125 -6.00 0.41 -13.18
C ARG A 125 -5.81 0.05 -14.64
N SER A 126 -5.31 -1.15 -14.95
CA SER A 126 -5.11 -1.61 -16.33
C SER A 126 -6.43 -1.74 -17.12
N LEU A 127 -7.56 -1.90 -16.45
CA LEU A 127 -8.89 -2.03 -17.09
C LEU A 127 -9.33 -0.73 -17.78
N PHE A 128 -8.70 0.41 -17.44
CA PHE A 128 -8.97 1.70 -18.07
C PHE A 128 -8.02 2.01 -19.25
N ALA A 129 -7.03 1.15 -19.54
CA ALA A 129 -5.99 1.42 -20.53
C ALA A 129 -6.51 1.62 -21.96
N GLY A 130 -7.68 1.09 -22.31
CA GLY A 130 -8.32 1.31 -23.60
C GLY A 130 -8.93 2.70 -23.80
N SER A 131 -9.28 3.39 -22.72
CA SER A 131 -9.90 4.72 -22.76
C SER A 131 -8.99 5.82 -22.24
N VAL A 132 -8.37 5.61 -21.07
CA VAL A 132 -7.44 6.55 -20.45
C VAL A 132 -6.32 5.77 -19.76
N LYS A 133 -5.09 5.87 -20.27
CA LYS A 133 -3.93 5.24 -19.63
C LYS A 133 -3.53 6.00 -18.38
N ALA A 134 -4.08 5.64 -17.24
CA ALA A 134 -3.75 6.22 -15.95
C ALA A 134 -2.30 5.90 -15.53
N LYS A 135 -1.56 6.90 -15.01
CA LYS A 135 -0.18 6.72 -14.53
C LYS A 135 -0.11 5.81 -13.31
N GLY A 136 0.98 5.08 -13.17
CA GLY A 136 1.29 4.20 -12.04
C GLY A 136 1.28 2.72 -12.42
N THR A 137 1.44 1.83 -11.42
CA THR A 137 1.42 0.38 -11.65
C THR A 137 0.11 -0.05 -12.27
N GLN A 138 0.19 -0.78 -13.38
CA GLN A 138 -0.97 -1.26 -14.14
C GLN A 138 -1.52 -2.55 -13.54
N TRP A 139 -2.01 -2.45 -12.31
CA TRP A 139 -2.69 -3.56 -11.64
C TRP A 139 -3.88 -4.07 -12.47
N THR A 140 -4.02 -5.37 -12.58
CA THR A 140 -5.25 -5.99 -13.08
C THR A 140 -6.28 -6.04 -11.94
N ARG A 141 -6.52 -7.18 -11.32
CA ARG A 141 -7.46 -7.35 -10.20
C ARG A 141 -6.79 -7.86 -8.93
N GLY A 142 -5.51 -8.15 -8.96
CA GLY A 142 -4.79 -8.83 -7.89
C GLY A 142 -4.00 -7.92 -6.96
N GLY A 143 -4.20 -6.60 -7.03
CA GLY A 143 -3.69 -5.66 -6.03
C GLY A 143 -4.54 -5.68 -4.75
N MET A 144 -5.05 -6.85 -4.36
CA MET A 144 -5.90 -7.04 -3.19
C MET A 144 -5.74 -8.44 -2.60
N GLY A 145 -6.25 -8.63 -1.38
CA GLY A 145 -6.39 -9.92 -0.72
C GLY A 145 -7.23 -9.78 0.54
N ASN A 146 -7.95 -10.84 0.91
CA ASN A 146 -8.68 -10.89 2.18
C ASN A 146 -7.78 -11.46 3.26
N VAL A 147 -7.64 -10.77 4.39
CA VAL A 147 -6.71 -11.13 5.46
C VAL A 147 -7.34 -10.94 6.84
N ARG A 148 -6.88 -11.72 7.81
CA ARG A 148 -7.15 -11.49 9.23
C ARG A 148 -5.99 -10.74 9.85
N VAL A 149 -6.24 -9.55 10.37
CA VAL A 149 -5.23 -8.72 11.04
C VAL A 149 -5.47 -8.73 12.53
N SER A 150 -4.44 -9.02 13.32
CA SER A 150 -4.53 -9.01 14.78
C SER A 150 -3.49 -8.08 15.38
N GLY A 151 -3.88 -7.39 16.45
CA GLY A 151 -3.02 -6.44 17.15
C GLY A 151 -3.78 -5.67 18.22
N VAL A 152 -3.26 -4.54 18.64
CA VAL A 152 -3.79 -3.72 19.73
C VAL A 152 -4.50 -2.48 19.17
N ARG A 153 -5.71 -2.18 19.64
CA ARG A 153 -6.41 -0.93 19.28
C ARG A 153 -5.54 0.26 19.60
N LEU A 154 -5.44 1.21 18.65
CA LEU A 154 -4.67 2.43 18.85
C LEU A 154 -5.12 3.20 20.11
N SER A 155 -6.43 3.29 20.36
CA SER A 155 -6.99 3.91 21.56
C SER A 155 -6.53 3.25 22.87
N SER A 156 -6.33 1.94 22.87
CA SER A 156 -5.81 1.21 24.04
C SER A 156 -4.33 1.50 24.28
N VAL A 157 -3.53 1.64 23.22
CA VAL A 157 -2.12 2.02 23.30
C VAL A 157 -1.98 3.44 23.87
N ILE A 158 -2.74 4.41 23.34
CA ILE A 158 -2.76 5.79 23.82
C ILE A 158 -3.08 5.84 25.31
N ARG A 159 -4.13 5.14 25.74
CA ARG A 159 -4.54 5.04 27.16
C ARG A 159 -3.45 4.39 28.03
N LYS A 160 -2.85 3.30 27.58
CA LYS A 160 -1.77 2.58 28.30
C LYS A 160 -0.57 3.48 28.53
N LEU A 161 -0.25 4.35 27.58
CA LEU A 161 0.87 5.29 27.65
C LEU A 161 0.54 6.57 28.42
N GLY A 162 -0.72 6.76 28.83
CA GLY A 162 -1.17 7.96 29.52
C GLY A 162 -1.00 9.23 28.68
N VAL A 163 -1.26 9.12 27.35
CA VAL A 163 -1.16 10.25 26.43
C VAL A 163 -2.50 10.97 26.36
N HIS A 164 -2.51 12.29 26.59
CA HIS A 164 -3.66 13.13 26.36
C HIS A 164 -3.50 13.89 25.03
N ILE A 165 -4.44 13.66 24.12
CA ILE A 165 -4.46 14.33 22.82
C ILE A 165 -5.05 15.72 23.00
N GLY A 166 -4.35 16.74 22.49
CA GLY A 166 -4.79 18.14 22.57
C GLY A 166 -6.09 18.37 21.77
N SER A 167 -6.95 19.24 22.26
CA SER A 167 -8.25 19.57 21.68
C SER A 167 -8.18 20.13 20.25
N GLY A 168 -7.02 20.64 19.84
CA GLY A 168 -6.76 21.11 18.46
C GLY A 168 -6.44 20.03 17.46
N ALA A 169 -6.19 18.78 17.89
CA ALA A 169 -5.89 17.68 16.98
C ALA A 169 -7.13 17.28 16.17
N ARG A 170 -6.95 17.11 14.87
CA ARG A 170 -7.99 16.69 13.92
C ARG A 170 -7.57 15.51 13.07
N PHE A 171 -6.26 15.26 12.99
CA PHE A 171 -5.67 14.20 12.17
C PHE A 171 -4.63 13.42 12.96
N LEU A 172 -4.48 12.15 12.58
CA LEU A 172 -3.35 11.29 12.91
C LEU A 172 -2.53 11.11 11.65
N THR A 173 -1.29 11.58 11.64
CA THR A 173 -0.32 11.31 10.58
C THR A 173 0.59 10.17 11.02
N ALA A 174 0.71 9.15 10.19
CA ALA A 174 1.53 7.97 10.46
C ALA A 174 2.63 7.81 9.43
N GLU A 175 3.81 7.39 9.90
CA GLU A 175 5.05 7.25 9.14
C GLU A 175 5.72 5.92 9.48
N GLY A 176 6.40 5.32 8.49
CA GLY A 176 7.19 4.09 8.64
C GLY A 176 8.67 4.36 8.94
N LYS A 177 9.49 3.29 8.94
CA LYS A 177 10.96 3.34 8.96
C LYS A 177 11.57 3.21 7.57
N ASP A 178 10.75 3.11 6.54
CA ASP A 178 11.23 3.12 5.16
C ASP A 178 11.86 4.48 4.83
N ALA A 179 12.92 4.45 4.02
CA ALA A 179 13.68 5.64 3.69
C ALA A 179 13.19 6.26 2.37
N PRO A 180 13.09 7.58 2.28
CA PRO A 180 12.75 8.23 1.02
C PRO A 180 13.81 7.93 -0.05
N LEU A 181 13.36 7.71 -1.28
CA LEU A 181 14.24 7.65 -2.44
C LEU A 181 14.79 9.06 -2.72
N PRO A 182 15.99 9.18 -3.33
CA PRO A 182 16.55 10.49 -3.67
C PRO A 182 15.56 11.37 -4.42
N GLY A 183 15.38 12.62 -3.97
CA GLY A 183 14.42 13.57 -4.50
C GLY A 183 12.94 13.25 -4.28
N LYS A 184 12.64 12.34 -3.36
CA LYS A 184 11.28 12.00 -2.93
C LYS A 184 11.10 12.35 -1.46
N GLU A 185 9.88 12.80 -1.12
CA GLU A 185 9.47 12.93 0.28
C GLU A 185 9.23 11.56 0.90
N ASP A 186 9.30 11.49 2.22
CA ASP A 186 9.00 10.29 2.97
C ASP A 186 7.54 9.84 2.76
N PHE A 187 7.25 8.56 3.05
CA PHE A 187 5.91 8.02 2.86
C PHE A 187 5.13 8.12 4.16
N GLU A 188 4.29 9.13 4.23
CA GLU A 188 3.36 9.32 5.33
C GLU A 188 1.95 9.63 4.85
N HIS A 189 0.98 9.33 5.69
CA HIS A 189 -0.43 9.64 5.45
C HIS A 189 -1.14 10.07 6.71
N SER A 190 -2.08 11.00 6.53
CA SER A 190 -2.98 11.48 7.57
C SER A 190 -4.35 10.83 7.46
N LEU A 191 -4.88 10.40 8.59
CA LEU A 191 -6.25 9.91 8.77
C LEU A 191 -7.02 10.93 9.63
N PRO A 192 -8.33 11.15 9.42
CA PRO A 192 -9.16 11.86 10.38
C PRO A 192 -9.01 11.22 11.76
N LEU A 193 -8.84 12.03 12.79
CA LEU A 193 -8.51 11.56 14.13
C LEU A 193 -9.58 10.62 14.68
N ASP A 194 -10.85 10.96 14.51
CA ASP A 194 -11.96 10.14 15.01
C ASP A 194 -11.93 8.73 14.40
N GLU A 195 -11.72 8.66 13.08
CA GLU A 195 -11.60 7.39 12.36
C GLU A 195 -10.38 6.59 12.83
N ALA A 196 -9.25 7.27 13.04
CA ALA A 196 -8.03 6.63 13.51
C ALA A 196 -8.21 6.04 14.92
N ILE A 197 -8.79 6.79 15.84
CA ILE A 197 -9.02 6.36 17.23
C ILE A 197 -10.03 5.22 17.30
N GLN A 198 -11.10 5.30 16.50
CA GLN A 198 -12.18 4.31 16.52
C GLN A 198 -11.78 2.98 15.86
N HIS A 199 -11.04 3.03 14.76
CA HIS A 199 -10.87 1.87 13.88
C HIS A 199 -9.45 1.37 13.74
N SER A 200 -8.42 2.18 14.07
CA SER A 200 -7.04 1.76 13.84
C SER A 200 -6.54 0.74 14.86
N VAL A 201 -5.75 -0.19 14.34
CA VAL A 201 -5.04 -1.23 15.09
C VAL A 201 -3.55 -1.12 14.78
N LEU A 202 -2.71 -1.15 15.81
CA LEU A 202 -1.29 -1.44 15.67
C LEU A 202 -1.16 -2.96 15.54
N ALA A 203 -1.23 -3.43 14.30
CA ALA A 203 -1.23 -4.84 13.97
C ALA A 203 0.19 -5.43 14.08
N THR A 204 0.30 -6.58 14.70
CA THR A 204 1.54 -7.36 14.82
C THR A 204 1.44 -8.71 14.12
N ARG A 205 0.23 -9.12 13.73
CA ARG A 205 -0.03 -10.39 13.05
C ARG A 205 -0.95 -10.19 11.84
N ILE A 206 -0.72 -11.02 10.81
CA ILE A 206 -1.63 -11.23 9.69
C ILE A 206 -1.83 -12.73 9.54
N ASN A 207 -3.08 -13.18 9.43
CA ASN A 207 -3.46 -14.60 9.32
C ASN A 207 -2.87 -15.46 10.46
N GLY A 208 -2.87 -14.92 11.69
CA GLY A 208 -2.33 -15.61 12.86
C GLY A 208 -0.79 -15.64 12.96
N GLN A 209 -0.06 -15.18 11.93
CA GLN A 209 1.41 -15.17 11.90
C GLN A 209 1.96 -13.77 12.15
N PRO A 210 3.18 -13.61 12.73
CA PRO A 210 3.86 -12.32 12.78
C PRO A 210 3.91 -11.67 11.39
N ILE A 211 3.68 -10.36 11.30
CA ILE A 211 3.64 -9.67 10.00
C ILE A 211 5.02 -9.79 9.33
N PRO A 212 5.08 -10.38 8.13
CA PRO A 212 6.32 -10.44 7.37
C PRO A 212 6.92 -9.07 7.10
N ALA A 213 8.25 -8.99 7.01
CA ALA A 213 8.95 -7.74 6.75
C ALA A 213 8.42 -7.03 5.49
N VAL A 214 8.23 -7.76 4.37
CA VAL A 214 7.72 -7.20 3.11
C VAL A 214 6.30 -6.65 3.24
N HIS A 215 5.52 -7.17 4.17
CA HIS A 215 4.15 -6.70 4.44
C HIS A 215 4.06 -5.61 5.51
N GLY A 216 5.20 -5.11 5.99
CA GLY A 216 5.26 -3.97 6.89
C GLY A 216 5.41 -4.32 8.37
N GLY A 217 5.82 -5.58 8.68
CA GLY A 217 6.16 -5.96 10.04
C GLY A 217 7.41 -5.27 10.60
N PRO A 218 7.60 -5.24 11.92
CA PRO A 218 6.87 -6.01 12.91
C PRO A 218 5.54 -5.37 13.32
N VAL A 219 5.35 -4.06 13.09
CA VAL A 219 4.12 -3.32 13.42
C VAL A 219 3.62 -2.55 12.21
N ARG A 220 2.36 -2.73 11.90
CA ARG A 220 1.67 -2.00 10.83
C ARG A 220 0.45 -1.28 11.39
N LEU A 221 0.25 -0.01 11.00
CA LEU A 221 -1.02 0.66 11.25
C LEU A 221 -2.03 0.11 10.26
N MET A 222 -3.11 -0.47 10.76
CA MET A 222 -4.21 -1.00 9.95
C MET A 222 -5.51 -0.33 10.36
N THR A 223 -6.25 0.18 9.39
CA THR A 223 -7.54 0.85 9.62
C THR A 223 -8.58 0.18 8.74
N PRO A 224 -9.30 -0.85 9.23
CA PRO A 224 -10.28 -1.59 8.46
C PRO A 224 -11.27 -0.67 7.73
N GLY A 225 -11.61 -0.99 6.48
CA GLY A 225 -12.47 -0.18 5.63
C GLY A 225 -11.76 0.92 4.83
N PHE A 226 -10.44 1.09 5.01
CA PHE A 226 -9.65 2.06 4.27
C PHE A 226 -8.79 1.37 3.19
N TYR A 227 -8.34 2.14 2.20
CA TYR A 227 -7.41 1.64 1.20
C TYR A 227 -6.01 1.37 1.76
N GLY A 228 -5.28 0.45 1.13
CA GLY A 228 -3.96 0.02 1.53
C GLY A 228 -2.92 1.14 1.71
N THR A 229 -3.11 2.28 1.07
CA THR A 229 -2.26 3.46 1.25
C THR A 229 -2.34 4.04 2.68
N MET A 230 -3.48 3.86 3.36
CA MET A 230 -3.68 4.31 4.75
C MET A 230 -3.19 3.29 5.79
N HIS A 231 -2.77 2.11 5.35
CA HIS A 231 -2.20 1.07 6.22
C HIS A 231 -0.68 1.18 6.21
N ILE A 232 -0.15 2.02 7.11
CA ILE A 232 1.29 2.34 7.14
C ILE A 232 2.09 1.11 7.57
N LYS A 233 3.09 0.76 6.76
CA LYS A 233 4.06 -0.29 7.02
C LYS A 233 5.15 0.20 7.97
N TRP A 234 5.77 -0.73 8.70
CA TRP A 234 6.98 -0.45 9.49
C TRP A 234 6.83 0.74 10.43
N VAL A 235 5.67 0.91 11.05
CA VAL A 235 5.32 2.09 11.85
C VAL A 235 6.43 2.48 12.81
N SER A 236 6.84 3.74 12.74
CA SER A 236 7.87 4.35 13.58
C SER A 236 7.38 5.59 14.32
N ARG A 237 6.42 6.32 13.74
CA ARG A 237 5.90 7.56 14.29
C ARG A 237 4.40 7.72 14.01
N LEU A 238 3.74 8.24 15.02
CA LEU A 238 2.33 8.65 15.00
C LEU A 238 2.27 10.10 15.50
N ARG A 239 1.85 11.05 14.66
CA ARG A 239 1.74 12.46 14.97
C ARG A 239 0.29 12.90 15.02
N PHE A 240 -0.10 13.59 16.09
CA PHE A 240 -1.42 14.19 16.23
C PHE A 240 -1.35 15.64 15.76
N GLU A 241 -2.14 16.01 14.75
CA GLU A 241 -2.00 17.27 14.04
C GLU A 241 -3.36 17.96 13.86
N ASN A 242 -3.36 19.28 13.64
CA ASN A 242 -4.58 20.06 13.41
C ASN A 242 -5.06 19.99 11.94
N GLY A 243 -4.21 19.57 11.01
CA GLY A 243 -4.47 19.44 9.58
C GLY A 243 -3.89 18.16 9.00
N GLU A 244 -4.27 17.85 7.76
CA GLU A 244 -3.60 16.80 7.00
C GLU A 244 -2.15 17.22 6.71
N THR A 245 -1.23 16.25 6.63
CA THR A 245 0.13 16.50 6.12
C THR A 245 0.08 17.03 4.69
N ASP A 246 0.95 17.97 4.36
CA ASP A 246 1.16 18.49 3.00
C ASP A 246 2.07 17.60 2.15
N ASN A 247 2.53 16.48 2.71
CA ASN A 247 3.37 15.49 2.04
C ASN A 247 2.82 15.13 0.65
N TYR A 248 3.70 15.02 -0.34
CA TYR A 248 3.35 14.67 -1.73
C TYR A 248 2.45 13.43 -1.83
N ASN A 249 2.64 12.43 -0.98
CA ASN A 249 1.84 11.21 -1.01
C ASN A 249 0.40 11.44 -0.52
N GLN A 250 0.17 12.43 0.34
CA GLN A 250 -1.16 12.86 0.77
C GLN A 250 -1.73 13.86 -0.23
N ILE A 251 -0.96 14.88 -0.61
CA ILE A 251 -1.33 15.98 -1.50
C ILE A 251 -0.19 16.25 -2.48
N PRO A 252 -0.37 16.00 -3.82
CA PRO A 252 -1.63 15.70 -4.54
C PRO A 252 -1.84 14.23 -4.90
N ARG A 253 -0.98 13.30 -4.48
CA ARG A 253 -0.89 11.97 -5.11
C ARG A 253 -2.11 11.07 -4.86
N TYR A 254 -2.52 10.91 -3.59
CA TYR A 254 -3.64 10.02 -3.23
C TYR A 254 -4.89 10.84 -2.93
N ARG A 255 -5.35 11.57 -3.95
CA ARG A 255 -6.55 12.41 -3.87
C ARG A 255 -7.59 11.96 -4.88
N VAL A 256 -8.86 12.14 -4.52
CA VAL A 256 -10.00 12.01 -5.44
C VAL A 256 -10.75 13.34 -5.46
N PRO A 257 -11.31 13.76 -6.61
CA PRO A 257 -12.06 14.99 -6.69
C PRO A 257 -13.34 14.90 -5.85
N ARG A 258 -13.74 16.01 -5.25
CA ARG A 258 -15.03 16.11 -4.53
C ARG A 258 -16.20 16.12 -5.49
N ASN A 259 -16.01 16.67 -6.69
CA ASN A 259 -17.02 16.78 -7.74
C ASN A 259 -16.79 15.73 -8.83
N GLN A 260 -17.82 15.48 -9.64
CA GLN A 260 -17.69 14.64 -10.81
C GLN A 260 -16.65 15.19 -11.79
N LEU A 261 -15.82 14.32 -12.32
CA LEU A 261 -14.82 14.67 -13.32
C LEU A 261 -15.50 15.03 -14.63
N GLN A 262 -15.05 16.10 -15.28
CA GLN A 262 -15.42 16.35 -16.67
C GLN A 262 -14.51 15.49 -17.56
N PRO A 263 -15.07 14.60 -18.40
CA PRO A 263 -14.27 13.78 -19.30
C PRO A 263 -13.33 14.60 -20.18
N GLY A 264 -12.10 14.16 -20.34
CA GLY A 264 -11.11 14.79 -21.21
C GLY A 264 -10.42 16.04 -20.67
N LYS A 265 -10.78 16.55 -19.48
CA LYS A 265 -10.08 17.69 -18.88
C LYS A 265 -9.07 17.23 -17.83
N PRO A 266 -7.81 17.72 -17.86
CA PRO A 266 -6.85 17.44 -16.82
C PRO A 266 -7.31 18.05 -15.49
N ILE A 267 -7.11 17.31 -14.38
CA ILE A 267 -7.49 17.76 -13.05
C ILE A 267 -6.23 18.03 -12.26
N LYS A 268 -6.15 19.27 -11.76
CA LYS A 268 -5.18 19.64 -10.73
C LYS A 268 -5.84 19.43 -9.37
N TYR A 269 -5.37 18.44 -8.62
CA TYR A 269 -5.83 18.18 -7.28
C TYR A 269 -5.22 19.19 -6.31
N THR A 270 -6.07 19.85 -5.54
CA THR A 270 -5.69 20.72 -4.44
C THR A 270 -6.49 20.30 -3.20
N PHE A 271 -6.07 20.77 -2.03
CA PHE A 271 -6.82 20.49 -0.80
C PHE A 271 -8.29 20.95 -0.89
N ALA A 272 -8.53 22.10 -1.52
CA ALA A 272 -9.87 22.69 -1.64
C ALA A 272 -10.82 21.90 -2.55
N ASN A 273 -10.31 21.31 -3.67
CA ASN A 273 -11.15 20.66 -4.68
C ASN A 273 -11.10 19.13 -4.67
N SER A 274 -10.43 18.54 -3.69
CA SER A 274 -10.27 17.09 -3.58
C SER A 274 -10.33 16.61 -2.13
N THR A 275 -10.47 15.31 -1.96
CA THR A 275 -10.35 14.64 -0.67
C THR A 275 -9.36 13.50 -0.78
N ALA A 276 -8.72 13.12 0.32
CA ALA A 276 -7.85 11.96 0.32
C ALA A 276 -8.63 10.67 -0.02
N CYS A 277 -7.95 9.72 -0.63
CA CYS A 277 -8.49 8.39 -0.91
C CYS A 277 -8.45 7.54 0.36
N TRP A 278 -9.33 7.85 1.34
CA TRP A 278 -9.29 7.22 2.65
C TRP A 278 -10.04 5.89 2.69
N ARG A 279 -11.31 5.90 2.30
CA ARG A 279 -12.23 4.77 2.45
C ARG A 279 -12.54 4.07 1.14
N MET A 280 -12.63 2.76 1.22
CA MET A 280 -13.37 1.98 0.23
C MET A 280 -14.85 2.28 0.41
N LYS A 281 -15.55 2.64 -0.67
CA LYS A 281 -17.00 2.80 -0.62
C LYS A 281 -17.61 1.42 -0.33
N THR A 282 -18.18 1.24 0.83
CA THR A 282 -19.17 0.19 1.08
C THR A 282 -20.51 0.69 0.58
N LYS A 283 -21.19 -0.08 -0.27
CA LYS A 283 -22.59 0.17 -0.58
C LYS A 283 -23.45 -0.15 0.63
#